data_9512b57fc33755ef5207b72c51a17d0c
#
_entry.id   9512b57fc33755ef5207b72c51a17d0c
#
_cell.length_a   1.000
_cell.length_b   1.000
_cell.length_c   1.000
_cell.angle_alpha   90.00
_cell.angle_beta   90.00
_cell.angle_gamma   90.00
#
_symmetry.space_group_name_H-M   'P 1'
#
loop_
_entity.id
_entity.type
_entity.pdbx_description
1 polymer ?
#
loop_
_entity_poly.entity_id
_entity_poly.type
_entity_poly.pdbx_seq_one_letter_code
_entity_poly.pdbx_strand_id
1 'polypeptide(L)'
;MDSAYKSFYALVLTGIAALCYRVLLLAPEWAKDPQYGPYVYSGVAIVLWFLFVQSRNIASFILAVLPSLRRLLAWNNFIEGDWPLVVIDRTTGQMMYYGFLTVAYKGGYLVVSGDDWNPDGSHAVAFKSMQTYYSENTLHYWYMQGEGGRQRGYTFIEFFPRSHVATHFTGVFHDKEHPDVRFYGRKQNYKWFARRLKTMGARRAAAEAYAAEVMPRVPVMLKNAVDIDWE
;
A
#
# COMPACT_ATOMS: atom_id res chain seq x y z
N MET A 1 7.19 -7.16 4.29
CA MET A 1 5.82 -7.41 4.80
C MET A 1 5.61 -8.83 5.33
N ASP A 2 6.28 -9.82 4.80
CA ASP A 2 6.05 -11.24 5.18
C ASP A 2 6.30 -11.58 6.65
N SER A 3 7.39 -11.10 7.28
CA SER A 3 7.70 -11.46 8.67
C SER A 3 6.71 -10.85 9.67
N ALA A 4 6.36 -9.58 9.51
CA ALA A 4 5.40 -8.90 10.39
C ALA A 4 3.98 -9.47 10.23
N TYR A 5 3.57 -9.84 9.02
CA TYR A 5 2.31 -10.52 8.78
C TYR A 5 2.28 -11.91 9.43
N LYS A 6 3.36 -12.69 9.29
CA LYS A 6 3.48 -14.01 9.92
C LYS A 6 3.40 -13.91 11.45
N SER A 7 4.09 -12.92 12.04
CA SER A 7 4.03 -12.66 13.48
C SER A 7 2.63 -12.26 13.93
N PHE A 8 1.96 -11.39 13.19
CA PHE A 8 0.58 -10.99 13.48
C PHE A 8 -0.39 -12.16 13.36
N TYR A 9 -0.25 -12.97 12.32
CA TYR A 9 -1.04 -14.19 12.14
C TYR A 9 -0.85 -15.17 13.30
N ALA A 10 0.40 -15.40 13.74
CA ALA A 10 0.69 -16.22 14.90
C ALA A 10 0.02 -15.67 16.19
N LEU A 11 0.03 -14.36 16.37
CA LEU A 11 -0.62 -13.70 17.52
C LEU A 11 -2.14 -13.88 17.48
N VAL A 12 -2.78 -13.79 16.32
CA VAL A 12 -4.22 -14.06 16.14
C VAL A 12 -4.53 -15.52 16.48
N LEU A 13 -3.74 -16.46 16.01
CA LEU A 13 -3.90 -17.88 16.35
C LEU A 13 -3.75 -18.14 17.84
N THR A 14 -2.74 -17.56 18.48
CA THR A 14 -2.52 -17.69 19.93
C THR A 14 -3.70 -17.10 20.70
N GLY A 15 -4.22 -15.95 20.27
CA GLY A 15 -5.41 -15.32 20.89
C GLY A 15 -6.66 -16.20 20.79
N ILE A 16 -6.89 -16.81 19.62
CA ILE A 16 -7.99 -17.76 19.43
C ILE A 16 -7.83 -18.96 20.36
N ALA A 17 -6.63 -19.57 20.43
CA ALA A 17 -6.35 -20.71 21.29
C ALA A 17 -6.56 -20.36 22.78
N ALA A 18 -6.08 -19.18 23.22
CA ALA A 18 -6.25 -18.73 24.60
C ALA A 18 -7.73 -18.47 24.94
N LEU A 19 -8.50 -17.89 24.02
CA LEU A 19 -9.94 -17.68 24.20
C LEU A 19 -10.67 -19.01 24.39
N CYS A 20 -10.36 -19.98 23.57
CA CYS A 20 -10.97 -21.30 23.61
C CYS A 20 -10.60 -22.06 24.87
N TYR A 21 -9.35 -21.98 25.32
CA TYR A 21 -8.94 -22.52 26.61
C TYR A 21 -9.72 -21.89 27.77
N ARG A 22 -9.92 -20.56 27.74
CA ARG A 22 -10.75 -19.88 28.73
C ARG A 22 -12.21 -20.32 28.71
N VAL A 23 -12.80 -20.50 27.52
CA VAL A 23 -14.18 -21.00 27.39
C VAL A 23 -14.31 -22.40 27.99
N LEU A 24 -13.33 -23.28 27.77
CA LEU A 24 -13.31 -24.63 28.34
C LEU A 24 -13.18 -24.60 29.87
N LEU A 25 -12.35 -23.69 30.43
CA LEU A 25 -12.18 -23.55 31.89
C LEU A 25 -13.45 -23.00 32.58
N LEU A 26 -14.20 -22.16 31.90
CA LEU A 26 -15.42 -21.51 32.40
C LEU A 26 -16.68 -22.36 32.08
N ALA A 27 -16.51 -23.54 31.49
CA ALA A 27 -17.62 -24.42 31.16
C ALA A 27 -18.46 -24.72 32.41
N PRO A 28 -19.77 -24.48 32.34
CA PRO A 28 -20.66 -24.73 33.48
C PRO A 28 -20.66 -26.20 33.90
N GLU A 29 -21.02 -26.48 35.15
CA GLU A 29 -20.94 -27.82 35.73
C GLU A 29 -21.67 -28.90 34.90
N TRP A 30 -22.83 -28.53 34.32
CA TRP A 30 -23.58 -29.45 33.46
C TRP A 30 -22.80 -29.85 32.18
N ALA A 31 -21.85 -29.04 31.69
CA ALA A 31 -21.02 -29.37 30.56
C ALA A 31 -19.92 -30.39 30.91
N LYS A 32 -19.70 -30.64 32.20
CA LYS A 32 -18.79 -31.68 32.73
C LYS A 32 -19.52 -33.01 32.96
N ASP A 33 -20.86 -33.04 32.85
CA ASP A 33 -21.66 -34.25 32.98
C ASP A 33 -21.25 -35.28 31.91
N PRO A 34 -21.03 -36.55 32.26
CA PRO A 34 -20.67 -37.60 31.31
C PRO A 34 -21.64 -37.76 30.13
N GLN A 35 -22.90 -37.38 30.34
CA GLN A 35 -23.92 -37.46 29.29
C GLN A 35 -23.81 -36.33 28.27
N TYR A 36 -23.50 -35.10 28.71
CA TYR A 36 -23.48 -33.89 27.85
C TYR A 36 -22.07 -33.44 27.47
N GLY A 37 -21.08 -33.74 28.30
CA GLY A 37 -19.68 -33.34 28.11
C GLY A 37 -19.13 -33.64 26.74
N PRO A 38 -19.29 -34.86 26.19
CA PRO A 38 -18.79 -35.20 24.85
C PRO A 38 -19.36 -34.29 23.75
N TYR A 39 -20.62 -33.90 23.84
CA TYR A 39 -21.26 -33.01 22.85
C TYR A 39 -20.74 -31.58 22.96
N VAL A 40 -20.54 -31.09 24.17
CA VAL A 40 -19.99 -29.75 24.42
C VAL A 40 -18.57 -29.67 23.90
N TYR A 41 -17.70 -30.63 24.24
CA TYR A 41 -16.32 -30.66 23.79
C TYR A 41 -16.20 -30.85 22.27
N SER A 42 -17.07 -31.65 21.66
CA SER A 42 -17.13 -31.80 20.21
C SER A 42 -17.55 -30.50 19.53
N GLY A 43 -18.57 -29.82 20.07
CA GLY A 43 -18.99 -28.51 19.58
C GLY A 43 -17.89 -27.47 19.65
N VAL A 44 -17.19 -27.39 20.79
CA VAL A 44 -16.03 -26.50 20.96
C VAL A 44 -14.92 -26.84 19.98
N ALA A 45 -14.62 -28.13 19.79
CA ALA A 45 -13.59 -28.57 18.83
C ALA A 45 -13.94 -28.16 17.39
N ILE A 46 -15.20 -28.28 16.99
CA ILE A 46 -15.67 -27.84 15.65
C ILE A 46 -15.52 -26.34 15.49
N VAL A 47 -15.92 -25.54 16.48
CA VAL A 47 -15.77 -24.08 16.46
C VAL A 47 -14.28 -23.68 16.37
N LEU A 48 -13.43 -24.34 17.15
CA LEU A 48 -12.00 -24.16 17.13
C LEU A 48 -11.41 -24.43 15.75
N TRP A 49 -11.77 -25.58 15.20
CA TRP A 49 -11.32 -25.95 13.86
C TRP A 49 -11.76 -24.92 12.82
N PHE A 50 -13.02 -24.47 12.88
CA PHE A 50 -13.53 -23.44 11.99
C PHE A 50 -12.77 -22.12 12.14
N LEU A 51 -12.55 -21.63 13.36
CA LEU A 51 -11.78 -20.43 13.64
C LEU A 51 -10.33 -20.57 13.18
N PHE A 52 -9.73 -21.74 13.35
CA PHE A 52 -8.39 -22.02 12.86
C PHE A 52 -8.32 -21.95 11.32
N VAL A 53 -9.26 -22.57 10.63
CA VAL A 53 -9.35 -22.50 9.16
C VAL A 53 -9.58 -21.07 8.69
N GLN A 54 -10.39 -20.30 9.40
CA GLN A 54 -10.71 -18.91 9.06
C GLN A 54 -9.69 -17.89 9.59
N SER A 55 -8.71 -18.30 10.37
CA SER A 55 -7.75 -17.39 11.04
C SER A 55 -7.01 -16.47 10.05
N ARG A 56 -6.67 -16.96 8.86
CA ARG A 56 -6.05 -16.15 7.80
C ARG A 56 -7.01 -15.07 7.29
N ASN A 57 -8.27 -15.41 7.11
CA ASN A 57 -9.30 -14.46 6.65
C ASN A 57 -9.59 -13.44 7.73
N ILE A 58 -9.65 -13.86 8.99
CA ILE A 58 -9.82 -12.97 10.17
C ILE A 58 -8.65 -12.00 10.27
N ALA A 59 -7.41 -12.48 10.19
CA ALA A 59 -6.22 -11.63 10.22
C ALA A 59 -6.22 -10.63 9.05
N SER A 60 -6.55 -11.08 7.85
CA SER A 60 -6.65 -10.23 6.66
C SER A 60 -7.75 -9.18 6.80
N PHE A 61 -8.90 -9.54 7.36
CA PHE A 61 -10.01 -8.63 7.65
C PHE A 61 -9.61 -7.57 8.68
N ILE A 62 -9.00 -7.97 9.80
CA ILE A 62 -8.51 -7.04 10.83
C ILE A 62 -7.53 -6.04 10.21
N LEU A 63 -6.58 -6.52 9.42
CA LEU A 63 -5.63 -5.66 8.72
C LEU A 63 -6.31 -4.75 7.68
N ALA A 64 -7.35 -5.22 7.00
CA ALA A 64 -8.09 -4.41 6.04
C ALA A 64 -8.85 -3.26 6.72
N VAL A 65 -9.42 -3.50 7.90
CA VAL A 65 -10.24 -2.52 8.64
C VAL A 65 -9.39 -1.55 9.47
N LEU A 66 -8.22 -1.99 9.95
CA LEU A 66 -7.36 -1.22 10.85
C LEU A 66 -6.07 -0.72 10.18
N PRO A 67 -6.11 0.42 9.44
CA PRO A 67 -4.91 0.97 8.79
C PRO A 67 -3.80 1.34 9.80
N SER A 68 -4.16 1.74 11.01
CA SER A 68 -3.21 2.05 12.09
C SER A 68 -2.39 0.83 12.49
N LEU A 69 -3.02 -0.35 12.55
CA LEU A 69 -2.34 -1.61 12.85
C LEU A 69 -1.40 -2.00 11.70
N ARG A 70 -1.82 -1.84 10.44
CA ARG A 70 -0.93 -2.06 9.30
C ARG A 70 0.29 -1.16 9.35
N ARG A 71 0.10 0.12 9.69
CA ARG A 71 1.20 1.08 9.84
C ARG A 71 2.17 0.66 10.94
N LEU A 72 1.66 0.21 12.09
CA LEU A 72 2.47 -0.29 13.19
C LEU A 72 3.28 -1.53 12.79
N LEU A 73 2.65 -2.49 12.13
CA LEU A 73 3.28 -3.74 11.71
C LEU A 73 4.25 -3.56 10.54
N ALA A 74 3.93 -2.70 9.59
CA ALA A 74 4.80 -2.42 8.46
C ALA A 74 5.94 -1.47 8.81
N TRP A 75 5.77 -0.63 9.84
CA TRP A 75 6.74 0.35 10.31
C TRP A 75 7.45 1.08 9.15
N ASN A 76 8.76 0.84 8.97
CA ASN A 76 9.56 1.45 7.90
C ASN A 76 9.08 1.10 6.48
N ASN A 77 8.43 -0.05 6.34
CA ASN A 77 7.90 -0.53 5.06
C ASN A 77 6.48 -0.03 4.75
N PHE A 78 5.97 0.95 5.52
CA PHE A 78 4.63 1.48 5.31
C PHE A 78 4.60 2.52 4.19
N ILE A 79 4.21 2.07 3.00
CA ILE A 79 4.12 2.90 1.79
C ILE A 79 2.69 3.32 1.43
N GLU A 80 1.68 2.82 2.15
CA GLU A 80 0.30 3.21 1.88
C GLU A 80 0.09 4.71 2.05
N GLY A 81 -0.68 5.31 1.18
CA GLY A 81 -1.02 6.72 1.22
C GLY A 81 -1.15 7.34 -0.16
N ASP A 82 -1.22 8.63 -0.15
CA ASP A 82 -1.37 9.48 -1.32
C ASP A 82 -0.04 10.18 -1.60
N TRP A 83 0.35 10.19 -2.88
CA TRP A 83 1.65 10.60 -3.35
C TRP A 83 1.50 11.49 -4.59
N PRO A 84 1.51 12.81 -4.45
CA PRO A 84 1.71 13.70 -5.59
C PRO A 84 3.05 13.40 -6.24
N LEU A 85 3.09 13.42 -7.56
CA LEU A 85 4.27 13.09 -8.35
C LEU A 85 4.45 14.03 -9.54
N VAL A 86 5.67 14.04 -10.06
CA VAL A 86 6.04 14.68 -11.32
C VAL A 86 6.78 13.69 -12.19
N VAL A 87 6.44 13.68 -13.46
CA VAL A 87 7.01 12.81 -14.48
C VAL A 87 7.86 13.65 -15.41
N ILE A 88 9.12 13.24 -15.59
CA ILE A 88 10.15 14.00 -16.27
C ILE A 88 10.80 13.15 -17.35
N ASP A 89 10.89 13.70 -18.54
CA ASP A 89 11.76 13.16 -19.58
C ASP A 89 13.22 13.32 -19.14
N ARG A 90 13.91 12.20 -18.97
CA ARG A 90 15.30 12.16 -18.51
C ARG A 90 16.27 12.86 -19.45
N THR A 91 15.99 12.86 -20.75
CA THR A 91 16.86 13.41 -21.79
C THR A 91 16.78 14.92 -21.84
N THR A 92 15.56 15.46 -21.78
CA THR A 92 15.31 16.90 -21.91
C THR A 92 15.19 17.62 -20.59
N GLY A 93 14.86 16.91 -19.51
CA GLY A 93 14.53 17.50 -18.20
C GLY A 93 13.18 18.18 -18.17
N GLN A 94 12.38 18.03 -19.21
CA GLN A 94 11.07 18.66 -19.30
C GLN A 94 10.02 17.84 -18.55
N MET A 95 9.09 18.52 -17.92
CA MET A 95 7.92 17.89 -17.31
C MET A 95 7.00 17.37 -18.41
N MET A 96 6.76 16.06 -18.40
CA MET A 96 5.79 15.40 -19.27
C MET A 96 4.39 15.43 -18.67
N TYR A 97 4.32 15.03 -17.40
CA TYR A 97 3.08 14.96 -16.64
C TYR A 97 3.32 15.37 -15.19
N TYR A 98 2.29 15.78 -14.52
CA TYR A 98 2.22 15.75 -13.07
C TYR A 98 1.04 14.88 -12.65
N GLY A 99 1.17 14.16 -11.54
CA GLY A 99 0.21 13.14 -11.21
C GLY A 99 0.00 12.93 -9.73
N PHE A 100 -0.94 12.06 -9.44
CA PHE A 100 -1.30 11.70 -8.08
C PHE A 100 -1.47 10.18 -7.98
N LEU A 101 -0.58 9.56 -7.23
CA LEU A 101 -0.56 8.11 -7.01
C LEU A 101 -1.13 7.80 -5.62
N THR A 102 -2.01 6.83 -5.57
CA THR A 102 -2.53 6.27 -4.32
C THR A 102 -2.09 4.83 -4.17
N VAL A 103 -1.38 4.53 -3.09
CA VAL A 103 -1.05 3.16 -2.68
C VAL A 103 -2.00 2.75 -1.57
N ALA A 104 -2.73 1.67 -1.76
CA ALA A 104 -3.72 1.18 -0.81
C ALA A 104 -3.63 -0.35 -0.63
N TYR A 105 -3.84 -0.82 0.59
CA TYR A 105 -3.98 -2.25 0.85
C TYR A 105 -5.44 -2.67 0.68
N LYS A 106 -5.70 -3.61 -0.22
CA LYS A 106 -7.03 -4.13 -0.50
C LYS A 106 -6.96 -5.65 -0.71
N GLY A 107 -7.82 -6.39 -0.02
CA GLY A 107 -7.95 -7.83 -0.21
C GLY A 107 -6.67 -8.65 -0.01
N GLY A 108 -5.75 -8.20 0.85
CA GLY A 108 -4.51 -8.93 1.15
C GLY A 108 -3.29 -8.50 0.32
N TYR A 109 -3.43 -7.56 -0.60
CA TYR A 109 -2.34 -7.07 -1.47
C TYR A 109 -2.37 -5.55 -1.61
N LEU A 110 -1.25 -4.98 -2.06
CA LEU A 110 -1.17 -3.57 -2.40
C LEU A 110 -1.81 -3.32 -3.77
N VAL A 111 -2.58 -2.26 -3.87
CA VAL A 111 -3.14 -1.75 -5.12
C VAL A 111 -2.63 -0.33 -5.32
N VAL A 112 -2.13 -0.07 -6.50
CA VAL A 112 -1.69 1.25 -6.94
C VAL A 112 -2.70 1.78 -7.93
N SER A 113 -3.11 3.02 -7.78
CA SER A 113 -3.96 3.72 -8.74
C SER A 113 -3.60 5.19 -8.77
N GLY A 114 -3.81 5.85 -9.88
CA GLY A 114 -3.48 7.26 -10.00
C GLY A 114 -4.12 7.91 -11.21
N ASP A 115 -3.94 9.22 -11.23
CA ASP A 115 -4.37 10.10 -12.31
C ASP A 115 -3.20 11.01 -12.68
N ASP A 116 -2.92 11.17 -13.96
CA ASP A 116 -1.90 12.05 -14.49
C ASP A 116 -2.55 13.17 -15.33
N TRP A 117 -1.93 14.34 -15.29
CA TRP A 117 -2.36 15.54 -16.02
C TRP A 117 -1.19 16.07 -16.85
N ASN A 118 -1.54 16.58 -18.03
CA ASN A 118 -0.61 17.31 -18.88
C ASN A 118 -0.18 18.64 -18.23
N PRO A 119 0.95 19.24 -18.63
CA PRO A 119 1.39 20.55 -18.14
C PRO A 119 0.37 21.67 -18.29
N ASP A 120 -0.53 21.59 -19.26
CA ASP A 120 -1.64 22.54 -19.46
C ASP A 120 -2.82 22.31 -18.49
N GLY A 121 -2.76 21.25 -17.69
CA GLY A 121 -3.77 20.89 -16.72
C GLY A 121 -4.92 20.04 -17.26
N SER A 122 -4.90 19.65 -18.52
CA SER A 122 -5.85 18.66 -19.06
C SER A 122 -5.57 17.28 -18.46
N HIS A 123 -6.60 16.48 -18.25
CA HIS A 123 -6.43 15.10 -17.77
C HIS A 123 -5.78 14.27 -18.86
N ALA A 124 -4.65 13.68 -18.55
CA ALA A 124 -3.91 12.83 -19.49
C ALA A 124 -4.40 11.39 -19.43
N VAL A 125 -4.29 10.76 -18.25
CA VAL A 125 -4.63 9.34 -18.10
C VAL A 125 -4.93 8.97 -16.67
N ALA A 126 -5.81 8.00 -16.48
CA ALA A 126 -5.98 7.27 -15.23
C ALA A 126 -5.37 5.88 -15.38
N PHE A 127 -4.73 5.39 -14.33
CA PHE A 127 -4.11 4.07 -14.32
C PHE A 127 -4.43 3.29 -13.04
N LYS A 128 -4.32 1.97 -13.15
CA LYS A 128 -4.50 1.05 -12.01
C LYS A 128 -3.59 -0.16 -12.17
N SER A 129 -2.99 -0.57 -11.05
CA SER A 129 -2.18 -1.78 -11.03
C SER A 129 -3.03 -3.03 -11.22
N MET A 130 -2.51 -3.96 -12.01
CA MET A 130 -3.02 -5.33 -12.17
C MET A 130 -2.41 -6.25 -11.12
N GLN A 131 -1.11 -6.12 -10.92
CA GLN A 131 -0.32 -6.90 -9.99
C GLN A 131 0.74 -6.01 -9.36
N THR A 132 1.00 -6.23 -8.07
CA THR A 132 2.01 -5.49 -7.31
C THR A 132 2.90 -6.46 -6.55
N TYR A 133 4.18 -6.12 -6.50
CA TYR A 133 5.17 -6.80 -5.66
C TYR A 133 5.96 -5.74 -4.90
N TYR A 134 6.07 -5.89 -3.57
CA TYR A 134 6.78 -4.96 -2.71
C TYR A 134 7.79 -5.70 -1.83
N SER A 135 9.05 -5.35 -1.95
CA SER A 135 10.14 -5.89 -1.15
C SER A 135 11.26 -4.85 -1.02
N GLU A 136 11.89 -4.79 0.14
CA GLU A 136 13.10 -3.96 0.39
C GLU A 136 12.95 -2.49 -0.02
N ASN A 137 11.84 -1.86 0.35
CA ASN A 137 11.47 -0.48 -0.02
C ASN A 137 11.23 -0.25 -1.52
N THR A 138 11.14 -1.32 -2.29
CA THR A 138 10.91 -1.26 -3.72
C THR A 138 9.56 -1.82 -4.08
N LEU A 139 8.77 -1.07 -4.84
CA LEU A 139 7.47 -1.45 -5.36
C LEU A 139 7.55 -1.66 -6.86
N HIS A 140 7.22 -2.84 -7.29
CA HIS A 140 7.05 -3.21 -8.68
C HIS A 140 5.58 -3.40 -8.98
N TYR A 141 5.08 -2.84 -10.07
CA TYR A 141 3.72 -3.12 -10.50
C TYR A 141 3.54 -3.05 -12.01
N TRP A 142 2.68 -3.93 -12.49
CA TRP A 142 2.13 -3.86 -13.82
C TRP A 142 0.85 -3.02 -13.77
N TYR A 143 0.69 -2.11 -14.70
CA TYR A 143 -0.49 -1.26 -14.75
C TYR A 143 -1.21 -1.34 -16.09
N MET A 144 -2.48 -0.99 -16.05
CA MET A 144 -3.30 -0.69 -17.21
C MET A 144 -3.69 0.78 -17.17
N GLN A 145 -3.71 1.40 -18.34
CA GLN A 145 -4.11 2.79 -18.49
C GLN A 145 -5.08 2.97 -19.67
N GLY A 146 -5.82 4.08 -19.64
CA GLY A 146 -6.79 4.45 -20.66
C GLY A 146 -8.13 3.70 -20.56
N GLU A 147 -9.09 4.15 -21.35
CA GLU A 147 -10.38 3.50 -21.46
C GLU A 147 -10.24 2.09 -22.07
N GLY A 148 -10.77 1.10 -21.36
CA GLY A 148 -10.70 -0.32 -21.76
C GLY A 148 -9.36 -0.99 -21.49
N GLY A 149 -8.40 -0.35 -20.78
CA GLY A 149 -7.14 -0.98 -20.36
C GLY A 149 -6.25 -1.40 -21.54
N ARG A 150 -6.25 -0.64 -22.62
CA ARG A 150 -5.54 -0.99 -23.87
C ARG A 150 -4.04 -0.87 -23.78
N GLN A 151 -3.52 0.09 -23.00
CA GLN A 151 -2.10 0.27 -22.79
C GLN A 151 -1.68 -0.39 -21.47
N ARG A 152 -0.55 -1.10 -21.50
CA ARG A 152 0.03 -1.79 -20.36
C ARG A 152 1.47 -1.37 -20.23
N GLY A 153 1.89 -1.15 -19.01
CA GLY A 153 3.26 -0.83 -18.68
C GLY A 153 3.71 -1.48 -17.39
N TYR A 154 4.99 -1.33 -17.13
CA TYR A 154 5.64 -1.80 -15.92
C TYR A 154 6.29 -0.61 -15.21
N THR A 155 6.19 -0.58 -13.91
CA THR A 155 6.76 0.48 -13.08
C THR A 155 7.56 -0.11 -11.95
N PHE A 156 8.66 0.57 -11.68
CA PHE A 156 9.54 0.34 -10.55
C PHE A 156 9.60 1.63 -9.73
N ILE A 157 9.37 1.54 -8.42
CA ILE A 157 9.42 2.66 -7.48
C ILE A 157 10.32 2.29 -6.31
N GLU A 158 11.28 3.14 -6.00
CA GLU A 158 12.10 3.03 -4.81
C GLU A 158 11.73 4.12 -3.81
N PHE A 159 11.45 3.72 -2.55
CA PHE A 159 10.99 4.60 -1.49
C PHE A 159 12.11 4.96 -0.53
N PHE A 160 12.11 6.22 -0.08
CA PHE A 160 13.10 6.79 0.84
C PHE A 160 12.43 7.54 2.01
N PRO A 161 13.13 7.66 3.17
CA PRO A 161 14.34 6.92 3.52
C PRO A 161 14.06 5.43 3.76
N ARG A 162 15.06 4.58 3.59
CA ARG A 162 14.92 3.12 3.81
C ARG A 162 14.82 2.73 5.28
N SER A 163 15.34 3.56 6.17
CA SER A 163 15.39 3.31 7.63
C SER A 163 14.16 3.79 8.40
N HIS A 164 13.26 4.56 7.76
CA HIS A 164 12.10 5.18 8.38
C HIS A 164 10.88 5.03 7.47
N VAL A 165 9.73 5.53 7.96
CA VAL A 165 8.53 5.60 7.11
C VAL A 165 8.84 6.44 5.88
N ALA A 166 8.62 5.88 4.71
CA ALA A 166 8.92 6.53 3.44
C ALA A 166 8.17 7.88 3.32
N THR A 167 8.89 8.91 2.94
CA THR A 167 8.38 10.27 2.74
C THR A 167 8.43 10.72 1.29
N HIS A 168 9.31 10.13 0.50
CA HIS A 168 9.46 10.40 -0.93
C HIS A 168 9.85 9.13 -1.69
N PHE A 169 9.76 9.18 -2.99
CA PHE A 169 10.18 8.10 -3.85
C PHE A 169 10.74 8.62 -5.18
N THR A 170 11.53 7.78 -5.83
CA THR A 170 11.88 7.88 -7.24
C THR A 170 11.43 6.63 -7.97
N GLY A 171 11.12 6.76 -9.25
CA GLY A 171 10.70 5.61 -10.03
C GLY A 171 10.96 5.78 -11.53
N VAL A 172 10.84 4.66 -12.20
CA VAL A 172 10.94 4.58 -13.67
C VAL A 172 9.74 3.79 -14.16
N PHE A 173 9.12 4.26 -15.22
CA PHE A 173 8.14 3.45 -15.91
C PHE A 173 8.58 3.14 -17.33
N HIS A 174 8.20 1.96 -17.77
CA HIS A 174 8.50 1.45 -19.08
C HIS A 174 7.20 1.18 -19.82
N ASP A 175 6.94 1.92 -20.86
CA ASP A 175 5.91 1.63 -21.83
C ASP A 175 6.52 1.69 -23.25
N LYS A 176 5.68 1.43 -24.27
CA LYS A 176 6.15 1.43 -25.65
C LYS A 176 6.47 2.83 -26.20
N GLU A 177 5.85 3.85 -25.64
CA GLU A 177 5.91 5.22 -26.14
C GLU A 177 7.01 6.03 -25.44
N HIS A 178 7.32 5.66 -24.18
CA HIS A 178 8.22 6.42 -23.31
C HIS A 178 9.22 5.49 -22.60
N PRO A 179 10.30 5.08 -23.26
CA PRO A 179 11.23 4.08 -22.72
C PRO A 179 12.15 4.62 -21.60
N ASP A 180 12.27 5.92 -21.42
CA ASP A 180 13.25 6.53 -20.50
C ASP A 180 12.67 7.67 -19.67
N VAL A 181 11.61 7.38 -18.93
CA VAL A 181 10.88 8.36 -18.13
C VAL A 181 11.09 8.10 -16.65
N ARG A 182 11.51 9.14 -15.93
CA ARG A 182 11.61 9.13 -14.48
C ARG A 182 10.46 9.89 -13.84
N PHE A 183 10.07 9.46 -12.66
CA PHE A 183 9.11 10.19 -11.87
C PHE A 183 9.54 10.24 -10.41
N TYR A 184 9.18 11.33 -9.77
CA TYR A 184 9.51 11.64 -8.38
C TYR A 184 8.22 11.94 -7.65
N GLY A 185 8.11 11.48 -6.42
CA GLY A 185 6.94 11.74 -5.60
C GLY A 185 7.27 11.95 -4.15
N ARG A 186 6.39 12.66 -3.45
CA ARG A 186 6.49 12.92 -2.02
C ARG A 186 5.19 12.52 -1.35
N LYS A 187 5.31 11.83 -0.21
CA LYS A 187 4.13 11.47 0.59
C LYS A 187 3.45 12.75 1.04
N GLN A 188 2.17 12.87 0.74
CA GLN A 188 1.39 13.96 1.29
C GLN A 188 1.33 13.80 2.80
N ASN A 189 1.76 14.83 3.55
CA ASN A 189 1.84 14.78 5.00
C ASN A 189 0.48 14.42 5.60
N TYR A 190 0.33 13.16 5.95
CA TYR A 190 -0.79 12.65 6.70
C TYR A 190 -0.54 12.96 8.18
N LYS A 191 -1.24 13.92 8.72
CA LYS A 191 -1.60 13.83 10.13
C LYS A 191 -2.34 12.50 10.31
N TRP A 192 -2.09 11.79 11.39
CA TRP A 192 -2.59 10.44 11.69
C TRP A 192 -4.07 10.18 11.29
N PHE A 193 -4.89 11.23 11.21
CA PHE A 193 -6.31 11.23 10.87
C PHE A 193 -6.68 12.07 9.63
N ALA A 194 -5.71 12.49 8.82
CA ALA A 194 -6.05 13.29 7.64
C ALA A 194 -6.84 12.44 6.65
N ARG A 195 -7.99 12.96 6.23
CA ARG A 195 -8.81 12.33 5.21
C ARG A 195 -8.02 12.28 3.91
N ARG A 196 -8.00 11.12 3.25
CA ARG A 196 -7.47 11.00 1.88
C ARG A 196 -8.12 12.06 1.00
N LEU A 197 -7.36 12.59 0.07
CA LEU A 197 -7.90 13.49 -0.93
C LEU A 197 -8.88 12.72 -1.82
N LYS A 198 -10.18 12.98 -1.61
CA LYS A 198 -11.25 12.19 -2.22
C LYS A 198 -11.64 12.73 -3.60
N THR A 199 -11.50 14.03 -3.82
CA THR A 199 -11.92 14.67 -5.06
C THR A 199 -10.76 14.76 -6.05
N MET A 200 -11.05 14.58 -7.33
CA MET A 200 -10.09 14.73 -8.42
C MET A 200 -9.46 16.13 -8.41
N GLY A 201 -10.24 17.17 -8.16
CA GLY A 201 -9.74 18.55 -8.07
C GLY A 201 -8.73 18.76 -6.95
N ALA A 202 -8.96 18.16 -5.75
CA ALA A 202 -8.00 18.27 -4.63
C ALA A 202 -6.70 17.49 -4.92
N ARG A 203 -6.79 16.34 -5.57
CA ARG A 203 -5.63 15.55 -6.00
C ARG A 203 -4.81 16.30 -7.04
N ARG A 204 -5.48 16.84 -8.06
CA ARG A 204 -4.83 17.67 -9.08
C ARG A 204 -4.11 18.85 -8.46
N ALA A 205 -4.76 19.64 -7.61
CA ALA A 205 -4.15 20.80 -6.95
C ALA A 205 -2.90 20.41 -6.12
N ALA A 206 -2.95 19.27 -5.42
CA ALA A 206 -1.80 18.77 -4.67
C ALA A 206 -0.64 18.35 -5.59
N ALA A 207 -0.93 17.70 -6.70
CA ALA A 207 0.06 17.28 -7.69
C ALA A 207 0.69 18.48 -8.40
N GLU A 208 -0.12 19.47 -8.79
CA GLU A 208 0.33 20.72 -9.42
C GLU A 208 1.25 21.53 -8.48
N ALA A 209 0.87 21.67 -7.21
CA ALA A 209 1.69 22.34 -6.20
C ALA A 209 3.04 21.64 -6.00
N TYR A 210 3.04 20.32 -5.99
CA TYR A 210 4.28 19.53 -5.89
C TYR A 210 5.16 19.68 -7.14
N ALA A 211 4.57 19.64 -8.33
CA ALA A 211 5.29 19.87 -9.58
C ALA A 211 5.95 21.25 -9.62
N ALA A 212 5.24 22.29 -9.21
CA ALA A 212 5.77 23.67 -9.11
C ALA A 212 6.97 23.76 -8.14
N GLU A 213 6.97 22.98 -7.05
CA GLU A 213 8.07 22.92 -6.10
C GLU A 213 9.31 22.20 -6.64
N VAL A 214 9.09 21.11 -7.37
CA VAL A 214 10.17 20.21 -7.82
C VAL A 214 10.83 20.67 -9.11
N MET A 215 10.07 21.17 -10.08
CA MET A 215 10.58 21.53 -11.40
C MET A 215 11.79 22.48 -11.40
N PRO A 216 11.88 23.52 -10.56
CA PRO A 216 13.06 24.37 -10.50
C PRO A 216 14.35 23.63 -10.10
N ARG A 217 14.23 22.47 -9.43
CA ARG A 217 15.37 21.67 -8.95
C ARG A 217 15.84 20.63 -9.96
N VAL A 218 15.00 20.27 -10.93
CA VAL A 218 15.28 19.23 -11.94
C VAL A 218 16.59 19.42 -12.70
N PRO A 219 16.98 20.63 -13.16
CA PRO A 219 18.23 20.80 -13.87
C PRO A 219 19.48 20.43 -13.05
N VAL A 220 19.43 20.65 -11.74
CA VAL A 220 20.51 20.27 -10.80
C VAL A 220 20.51 18.75 -10.62
N MET A 221 19.32 18.17 -10.50
CA MET A 221 19.11 16.74 -10.32
C MET A 221 19.64 15.92 -11.49
N LEU A 222 19.41 16.36 -12.72
CA LEU A 222 19.88 15.68 -13.93
C LEU A 222 21.40 15.83 -14.15
N LYS A 223 21.99 16.98 -13.78
CA LYS A 223 23.43 17.22 -13.92
C LYS A 223 24.28 16.33 -13.02
N ASN A 224 23.81 16.06 -11.83
CA ASN A 224 24.62 15.35 -10.84
C ASN A 224 24.58 13.83 -11.03
N ALA A 225 23.72 13.27 -11.91
CA ALA A 225 23.51 11.83 -12.12
C ALA A 225 23.44 11.00 -10.80
N VAL A 226 23.39 11.71 -9.68
CA VAL A 226 23.42 11.19 -8.33
C VAL A 226 21.97 11.05 -7.90
N ASP A 227 21.64 9.90 -7.38
CA ASP A 227 20.40 9.69 -6.64
C ASP A 227 20.30 10.80 -5.62
N ILE A 228 19.20 11.53 -5.69
CA ILE A 228 19.02 12.70 -4.84
C ILE A 228 18.89 12.21 -3.43
N ASP A 229 19.91 12.47 -2.63
CA ASP A 229 19.78 12.42 -1.18
C ASP A 229 18.84 13.55 -0.78
N TRP A 230 17.63 13.17 -0.48
CA TRP A 230 16.64 14.04 0.12
C TRP A 230 16.92 14.12 1.62
N GLU A 231 17.83 14.98 2.04
CA GLU A 231 17.94 15.44 3.43
C GLU A 231 16.79 16.38 3.81
#